data_39cf15564f89ecd5b83e8de597690a36
#
_entry.id   39cf15564f89ecd5b83e8de597690a36
#
_cell.length_a   1.000
_cell.length_b   1.000
_cell.length_c   1.000
_cell.angle_alpha   90.00
_cell.angle_beta   90.00
_cell.angle_gamma   90.00
#
_symmetry.space_group_name_H-M   'P 1'
#
loop_
_entity.id
_entity.type
_entity.pdbx_description
1 polymer ?
#
loop_
_entity_poly.entity_id
_entity_poly.type
_entity_poly.pdbx_seq_one_letter_code
_entity_poly.pdbx_strand_id
1 'polypeptide(L)'
;SRKDTAFKEGEFYMLIISTLLGMNMMVSANHFLLFFLGLEMASVPMACLVAFDKYRHNSAEAGAKFVLTATFSSGVMIYGISLLYAACGTLYFEDMANVITASPLTIAGMVFFFSGLGFKISLVPFHFWTADSYQGAPTTVTGYLSVVSKGAAAFTLCAILMKVFQPMVEYWTVLLYIVIVLSITIANLFAIRQSDLKRFMAFSSISQAGYIMLAVVGNSAMSVTALTYYVLIYVVANLSVFAIIASIEEHNNGTVQMDSYNGLYKTNPRLAFLMTL
;
A
#
# COMPACT_ATOMS: atom_id res chain seq x y z
N SER A 1 -22.53 -3.47 -13.36
CA SER A 1 -21.18 -3.79 -12.99
C SER A 1 -20.64 -5.10 -13.57
N ARG A 2 -21.23 -6.25 -13.28
CA ARG A 2 -20.73 -7.54 -13.79
C ARG A 2 -20.89 -7.72 -15.32
N LYS A 3 -21.90 -7.07 -15.93
CA LYS A 3 -22.13 -7.11 -17.38
C LYS A 3 -21.07 -6.33 -18.18
N ASP A 4 -20.51 -5.25 -17.60
CA ASP A 4 -19.53 -4.41 -18.30
C ASP A 4 -18.09 -4.94 -18.15
N THR A 5 -17.81 -5.73 -17.09
CA THR A 5 -16.50 -6.36 -16.85
C THR A 5 -16.36 -7.73 -17.53
N ALA A 6 -17.46 -8.45 -17.79
CA ALA A 6 -17.43 -9.79 -18.37
C ALA A 6 -16.72 -9.84 -19.74
N PHE A 7 -16.82 -8.79 -20.56
CA PHE A 7 -16.11 -8.68 -21.84
C PHE A 7 -14.60 -8.40 -21.75
N LYS A 8 -14.09 -8.12 -20.53
CA LYS A 8 -12.69 -7.71 -20.28
C LYS A 8 -12.01 -8.52 -19.19
N GLU A 9 -12.54 -9.71 -18.90
CA GLU A 9 -11.98 -10.58 -17.86
C GLU A 9 -10.51 -10.92 -18.12
N GLY A 10 -10.17 -11.21 -19.37
CA GLY A 10 -8.79 -11.51 -19.77
C GLY A 10 -7.82 -10.35 -19.50
N GLU A 11 -8.22 -9.11 -19.85
CA GLU A 11 -7.43 -7.90 -19.58
C GLU A 11 -7.26 -7.68 -18.07
N PHE A 12 -8.33 -7.88 -17.28
CA PHE A 12 -8.32 -7.73 -15.84
C PHE A 12 -7.33 -8.70 -15.17
N TYR A 13 -7.39 -9.98 -15.51
CA TYR A 13 -6.48 -10.97 -14.94
C TYR A 13 -5.03 -10.77 -15.42
N MET A 14 -4.82 -10.35 -16.67
CA MET A 14 -3.49 -10.02 -17.17
C MET A 14 -2.86 -8.87 -16.37
N LEU A 15 -3.62 -7.82 -16.04
CA LEU A 15 -3.16 -6.71 -15.22
C LEU A 15 -2.84 -7.16 -13.79
N ILE A 16 -3.69 -8.00 -13.16
CA ILE A 16 -3.40 -8.57 -11.84
C ILE A 16 -2.11 -9.38 -11.84
N ILE A 17 -1.93 -10.28 -12.81
CA ILE A 17 -0.72 -11.10 -12.90
C ILE A 17 0.52 -10.24 -13.13
N SER A 18 0.41 -9.19 -13.94
CA SER A 18 1.51 -8.24 -14.16
C SER A 18 1.90 -7.51 -12.86
N THR A 19 0.92 -7.08 -12.05
CA THR A 19 1.20 -6.46 -10.76
C THR A 19 1.85 -7.45 -9.78
N LEU A 20 1.40 -8.70 -9.75
CA LEU A 20 1.99 -9.76 -8.91
C LEU A 20 3.43 -10.05 -9.32
N LEU A 21 3.71 -10.12 -10.62
CA LEU A 21 5.07 -10.29 -11.12
C LEU A 21 5.97 -9.13 -10.66
N GLY A 22 5.50 -7.90 -10.80
CA GLY A 22 6.22 -6.71 -10.32
C GLY A 22 6.50 -6.76 -8.81
N MET A 23 5.52 -7.18 -8.00
CA MET A 23 5.70 -7.33 -6.55
C MET A 23 6.71 -8.42 -6.21
N ASN A 24 6.68 -9.57 -6.90
CA ASN A 24 7.66 -10.63 -6.72
C ASN A 24 9.08 -10.16 -7.07
N MET A 25 9.24 -9.42 -8.17
CA MET A 25 10.53 -8.83 -8.53
C MET A 25 11.02 -7.85 -7.47
N MET A 26 10.12 -7.01 -6.94
CA MET A 26 10.44 -6.03 -5.90
C MET A 26 10.91 -6.71 -4.60
N VAL A 27 10.19 -7.75 -4.14
CA VAL A 27 10.49 -8.45 -2.88
C VAL A 27 11.77 -9.28 -3.00
N SER A 28 12.05 -9.88 -4.16
CA SER A 28 13.23 -10.71 -4.41
C SER A 28 14.46 -9.93 -4.85
N ALA A 29 14.36 -8.61 -5.00
CA ALA A 29 15.46 -7.79 -5.51
C ALA A 29 16.66 -7.77 -4.56
N ASN A 30 17.85 -7.85 -5.14
CA ASN A 30 19.14 -7.63 -4.49
C ASN A 30 19.87 -6.39 -5.02
N HIS A 31 19.21 -5.65 -5.89
CA HIS A 31 19.76 -4.51 -6.59
C HIS A 31 18.70 -3.42 -6.71
N PHE A 32 19.04 -2.16 -6.45
CA PHE A 32 18.07 -1.06 -6.45
C PHE A 32 17.34 -0.85 -7.78
N LEU A 33 18.01 -1.08 -8.93
CA LEU A 33 17.33 -0.97 -10.22
C LEU A 33 16.30 -2.09 -10.42
N LEU A 34 16.61 -3.33 -10.02
CA LEU A 34 15.65 -4.42 -10.12
C LEU A 34 14.45 -4.19 -9.18
N PHE A 35 14.73 -3.69 -7.97
CA PHE A 35 13.70 -3.24 -7.03
C PHE A 35 12.81 -2.17 -7.66
N PHE A 36 13.40 -1.14 -8.28
CA PHE A 36 12.66 -0.05 -8.92
C PHE A 36 11.81 -0.54 -10.09
N LEU A 37 12.36 -1.38 -10.96
CA LEU A 37 11.61 -2.00 -12.07
C LEU A 37 10.43 -2.81 -11.56
N GLY A 38 10.62 -3.60 -10.50
CA GLY A 38 9.53 -4.35 -9.86
C GLY A 38 8.44 -3.44 -9.30
N LEU A 39 8.83 -2.34 -8.66
CA LEU A 39 7.89 -1.36 -8.11
C LEU A 39 7.07 -0.68 -9.22
N GLU A 40 7.68 -0.26 -10.32
CA GLU A 40 6.99 0.33 -11.46
C GLU A 40 6.06 -0.69 -12.14
N MET A 41 6.54 -1.91 -12.35
CA MET A 41 5.73 -3.00 -12.90
C MET A 41 4.54 -3.37 -12.00
N ALA A 42 4.65 -3.16 -10.70
CA ALA A 42 3.53 -3.31 -9.77
C ALA A 42 2.58 -2.10 -9.78
N SER A 43 3.06 -0.89 -10.14
CA SER A 43 2.31 0.36 -9.99
C SER A 43 1.52 0.75 -11.23
N VAL A 44 2.13 0.65 -12.42
CA VAL A 44 1.49 1.07 -13.68
C VAL A 44 0.25 0.22 -14.01
N PRO A 45 0.31 -1.12 -14.01
CA PRO A 45 -0.89 -1.93 -14.23
C PRO A 45 -1.94 -1.75 -13.12
N MET A 46 -1.51 -1.45 -11.88
CA MET A 46 -2.42 -1.13 -10.78
C MET A 46 -3.22 0.14 -11.05
N ALA A 47 -2.62 1.17 -11.64
CA ALA A 47 -3.34 2.37 -12.06
C ALA A 47 -4.45 2.04 -13.07
N CYS A 48 -4.17 1.14 -14.02
CA CYS A 48 -5.16 0.64 -14.99
C CYS A 48 -6.29 -0.13 -14.29
N LEU A 49 -5.96 -0.93 -13.26
CA LEU A 49 -6.96 -1.65 -12.46
C LEU A 49 -7.84 -0.68 -11.66
N VAL A 50 -7.28 0.37 -11.06
CA VAL A 50 -8.04 1.40 -10.33
C VAL A 50 -9.01 2.12 -11.29
N ALA A 51 -8.59 2.41 -12.52
CA ALA A 51 -9.39 3.04 -13.57
C ALA A 51 -10.18 2.03 -14.43
N PHE A 52 -10.31 0.77 -14.01
CA PHE A 52 -10.81 -0.31 -14.87
C PHE A 52 -12.26 -0.08 -15.31
N ASP A 53 -13.09 0.49 -14.44
CA ASP A 53 -14.47 0.89 -14.78
C ASP A 53 -14.48 2.27 -15.43
N LYS A 54 -14.02 2.33 -16.68
CA LYS A 54 -13.84 3.57 -17.43
C LYS A 54 -15.13 4.35 -17.73
N TYR A 55 -16.29 3.76 -17.53
CA TYR A 55 -17.59 4.42 -17.71
C TYR A 55 -18.03 5.16 -16.44
N ARG A 56 -17.40 4.88 -15.29
CA ARG A 56 -17.64 5.62 -14.05
C ARG A 56 -16.59 6.74 -13.93
N HIS A 57 -17.04 7.97 -13.92
CA HIS A 57 -16.18 9.15 -13.78
C HIS A 57 -15.26 9.07 -12.57
N ASN A 58 -15.78 8.61 -11.44
CA ASN A 58 -15.01 8.45 -10.20
C ASN A 58 -13.85 7.44 -10.33
N SER A 59 -14.02 6.37 -11.12
CA SER A 59 -12.95 5.38 -11.36
C SER A 59 -11.84 5.97 -12.23
N ALA A 60 -12.19 6.71 -13.27
CA ALA A 60 -11.22 7.38 -14.14
C ALA A 60 -10.43 8.47 -13.36
N GLU A 61 -11.11 9.25 -12.52
CA GLU A 61 -10.48 10.25 -11.66
C GLU A 61 -9.53 9.59 -10.64
N ALA A 62 -9.97 8.51 -9.99
CA ALA A 62 -9.16 7.76 -9.04
C ALA A 62 -7.89 7.21 -9.69
N GLY A 63 -8.00 6.65 -10.90
CA GLY A 63 -6.85 6.16 -11.66
C GLY A 63 -5.88 7.27 -12.04
N ALA A 64 -6.39 8.42 -12.48
CA ALA A 64 -5.56 9.58 -12.80
C ALA A 64 -4.80 10.10 -11.57
N LYS A 65 -5.48 10.24 -10.43
CA LYS A 65 -4.84 10.64 -9.16
C LYS A 65 -3.80 9.62 -8.71
N PHE A 66 -4.12 8.34 -8.84
CA PHE A 66 -3.18 7.27 -8.48
C PHE A 66 -1.92 7.32 -9.33
N VAL A 67 -2.02 7.38 -10.67
CA VAL A 67 -0.85 7.37 -11.54
C VAL A 67 0.02 8.61 -11.37
N LEU A 68 -0.58 9.80 -11.25
CA LEU A 68 0.16 11.05 -11.07
C LEU A 68 0.94 11.05 -9.75
N THR A 69 0.31 10.65 -8.65
CA THR A 69 0.97 10.60 -7.34
C THR A 69 1.99 9.47 -7.26
N ALA A 70 1.74 8.32 -7.88
CA ALA A 70 2.69 7.22 -7.99
C ALA A 70 3.95 7.64 -8.76
N THR A 71 3.79 8.26 -9.92
CA THR A 71 4.91 8.73 -10.76
C THR A 71 5.75 9.79 -10.04
N PHE A 72 5.10 10.73 -9.35
CA PHE A 72 5.81 11.72 -8.54
C PHE A 72 6.64 11.05 -7.43
N SER A 73 6.03 10.11 -6.71
CA SER A 73 6.69 9.36 -5.64
C SER A 73 7.87 8.52 -6.15
N SER A 74 7.70 7.86 -7.30
CA SER A 74 8.78 7.11 -7.96
C SER A 74 9.94 8.02 -8.37
N GLY A 75 9.65 9.22 -8.88
CA GLY A 75 10.66 10.22 -9.22
C GLY A 75 11.48 10.66 -8.01
N VAL A 76 10.83 10.92 -6.88
CA VAL A 76 11.49 11.27 -5.61
C VAL A 76 12.35 10.10 -5.10
N MET A 77 11.83 8.88 -5.20
CA MET A 77 12.56 7.68 -4.77
C MET A 77 13.81 7.41 -5.63
N ILE A 78 13.70 7.53 -6.96
CA ILE A 78 14.86 7.30 -7.83
C ILE A 78 15.94 8.38 -7.62
N TYR A 79 15.53 9.60 -7.31
CA TYR A 79 16.46 10.64 -6.88
C TYR A 79 17.19 10.23 -5.60
N GLY A 80 16.48 9.68 -4.60
CA GLY A 80 17.08 9.13 -3.39
C GLY A 80 18.09 8.00 -3.69
N ILE A 81 17.74 7.07 -4.58
CA ILE A 81 18.63 6.00 -5.03
C ILE A 81 19.89 6.58 -5.70
N SER A 82 19.76 7.64 -6.50
CA SER A 82 20.90 8.29 -7.14
C SER A 82 21.86 8.94 -6.13
N LEU A 83 21.35 9.53 -5.05
CA LEU A 83 22.15 10.07 -3.96
C LEU A 83 22.90 8.95 -3.21
N LEU A 84 22.25 7.82 -2.97
CA LEU A 84 22.88 6.63 -2.38
C LEU A 84 23.98 6.08 -3.28
N TYR A 85 23.74 6.01 -4.59
CA TYR A 85 24.75 5.60 -5.55
C TYR A 85 25.94 6.56 -5.59
N ALA A 86 25.71 7.86 -5.55
CA ALA A 86 26.77 8.86 -5.51
C ALA A 86 27.64 8.74 -4.25
N ALA A 87 27.05 8.36 -3.13
CA ALA A 87 27.78 8.18 -1.86
C ALA A 87 28.54 6.85 -1.77
N CYS A 88 27.93 5.75 -2.29
CA CYS A 88 28.41 4.38 -2.07
C CYS A 88 29.10 3.76 -3.30
N GLY A 89 28.88 4.30 -4.50
CA GLY A 89 29.44 3.79 -5.75
C GLY A 89 28.86 2.47 -6.26
N THR A 90 27.84 1.94 -5.59
CA THR A 90 27.19 0.65 -5.93
C THR A 90 25.69 0.73 -5.74
N LEU A 91 24.94 -0.16 -6.44
CA LEU A 91 23.50 -0.33 -6.29
C LEU A 91 23.12 -1.73 -5.79
N TYR A 92 24.10 -2.61 -5.57
CA TYR A 92 23.88 -3.90 -4.95
C TYR A 92 23.68 -3.74 -3.44
N PHE A 93 22.67 -4.42 -2.89
CA PHE A 93 22.30 -4.27 -1.48
C PHE A 93 23.43 -4.67 -0.53
N GLU A 94 24.08 -5.80 -0.80
CA GLU A 94 25.19 -6.31 0.04
C GLU A 94 26.40 -5.40 0.01
N ASP A 95 26.80 -4.94 -1.19
CA ASP A 95 27.96 -4.05 -1.33
C ASP A 95 27.66 -2.69 -0.66
N MET A 96 26.46 -2.16 -0.85
CA MET A 96 26.06 -0.88 -0.22
C MET A 96 26.04 -1.00 1.30
N ALA A 97 25.54 -2.10 1.85
CA ALA A 97 25.51 -2.34 3.30
C ALA A 97 26.90 -2.30 3.94
N ASN A 98 27.94 -2.71 3.19
CA ASN A 98 29.31 -2.73 3.67
C ASN A 98 30.01 -1.37 3.62
N VAL A 99 29.56 -0.44 2.76
CA VAL A 99 30.22 0.86 2.54
C VAL A 99 29.42 2.06 3.04
N ILE A 100 28.13 1.88 3.29
CA ILE A 100 27.25 2.99 3.69
C ILE A 100 27.59 3.48 5.09
N THR A 101 27.76 4.79 5.22
CA THR A 101 27.98 5.48 6.48
C THR A 101 26.99 6.63 6.62
N ALA A 102 26.69 7.01 7.86
CA ALA A 102 25.83 8.14 8.14
C ALA A 102 26.49 9.46 7.73
N SER A 103 26.13 9.96 6.56
CA SER A 103 26.52 11.27 6.04
C SER A 103 25.25 12.06 5.64
N PRO A 104 25.32 13.39 5.53
CA PRO A 104 24.16 14.17 5.06
C PRO A 104 23.61 13.66 3.73
N LEU A 105 24.47 13.20 2.83
CA LEU A 105 24.09 12.68 1.52
C LEU A 105 23.35 11.35 1.62
N THR A 106 23.85 10.40 2.42
CA THR A 106 23.22 9.09 2.62
C THR A 106 21.91 9.20 3.40
N ILE A 107 21.85 10.10 4.39
CA ILE A 107 20.62 10.37 5.14
C ILE A 107 19.55 10.95 4.20
N ALA A 108 19.89 11.94 3.37
CA ALA A 108 18.98 12.49 2.37
C ALA A 108 18.52 11.41 1.38
N GLY A 109 19.45 10.60 0.86
CA GLY A 109 19.14 9.48 -0.03
C GLY A 109 18.17 8.48 0.59
N MET A 110 18.38 8.11 1.85
CA MET A 110 17.49 7.22 2.59
C MET A 110 16.08 7.82 2.78
N VAL A 111 15.98 9.11 3.15
CA VAL A 111 14.69 9.79 3.34
C VAL A 111 13.91 9.87 2.02
N PHE A 112 14.55 10.24 0.92
CA PHE A 112 13.92 10.28 -0.39
C PHE A 112 13.53 8.89 -0.89
N PHE A 113 14.36 7.87 -0.67
CA PHE A 113 14.03 6.48 -0.94
C PHE A 113 12.82 6.02 -0.14
N PHE A 114 12.78 6.31 1.17
CA PHE A 114 11.68 5.97 2.05
C PHE A 114 10.36 6.61 1.59
N SER A 115 10.38 7.82 1.03
CA SER A 115 9.18 8.50 0.55
C SER A 115 8.43 7.69 -0.51
N GLY A 116 9.15 7.02 -1.42
CA GLY A 116 8.56 6.17 -2.45
C GLY A 116 7.87 4.92 -1.90
N LEU A 117 8.50 4.21 -0.99
CA LEU A 117 7.87 3.07 -0.30
C LEU A 117 6.79 3.53 0.69
N GLY A 118 6.97 4.66 1.36
CA GLY A 118 5.96 5.28 2.21
C GLY A 118 4.68 5.59 1.45
N PHE A 119 4.79 6.07 0.21
CA PHE A 119 3.66 6.21 -0.71
C PHE A 119 2.97 4.86 -0.94
N LYS A 120 3.72 3.82 -1.30
CA LYS A 120 3.18 2.49 -1.62
C LYS A 120 2.46 1.84 -0.43
N ILE A 121 2.97 2.05 0.78
CA ILE A 121 2.39 1.55 2.04
C ILE A 121 1.24 2.45 2.52
N SER A 122 1.12 3.67 1.98
CA SER A 122 0.17 4.71 2.41
C SER A 122 0.48 5.30 3.78
N LEU A 123 1.75 5.50 4.11
CA LEU A 123 2.16 6.15 5.35
C LEU A 123 1.99 7.68 5.25
N VAL A 124 1.64 8.33 6.35
CA VAL A 124 1.61 9.80 6.41
C VAL A 124 3.05 10.33 6.38
N PRO A 125 3.35 11.35 5.54
CA PRO A 125 2.45 12.22 4.77
C PRO A 125 2.12 11.74 3.36
N PHE A 126 2.54 10.57 2.92
CA PHE A 126 2.42 10.05 1.55
C PHE A 126 1.07 9.35 1.25
N HIS A 127 0.03 9.59 2.05
CA HIS A 127 -1.22 8.84 2.06
C HIS A 127 -2.36 9.44 1.22
N PHE A 128 -2.20 10.64 0.66
CA PHE A 128 -3.29 11.42 0.04
C PHE A 128 -4.03 10.71 -1.10
N TRP A 129 -3.35 9.83 -1.81
CA TRP A 129 -3.92 9.06 -2.92
C TRP A 129 -4.90 7.97 -2.47
N THR A 130 -4.76 7.47 -1.23
CA THR A 130 -5.38 6.21 -0.78
C THR A 130 -6.89 6.31 -0.69
N ALA A 131 -7.41 7.38 -0.09
CA ALA A 131 -8.84 7.56 0.10
C ALA A 131 -9.60 7.66 -1.24
N ASP A 132 -9.09 8.46 -2.16
CA ASP A 132 -9.71 8.68 -3.47
C ASP A 132 -9.61 7.45 -4.37
N SER A 133 -8.45 6.75 -4.34
CA SER A 133 -8.25 5.52 -5.10
C SER A 133 -9.12 4.38 -4.59
N TYR A 134 -9.27 4.21 -3.27
CA TYR A 134 -10.13 3.16 -2.71
C TYR A 134 -11.61 3.42 -3.00
N GLN A 135 -12.04 4.67 -2.92
CA GLN A 135 -13.43 5.04 -3.19
C GLN A 135 -13.79 4.85 -4.67
N GLY A 136 -12.91 5.26 -5.59
CA GLY A 136 -13.20 5.24 -7.03
C GLY A 136 -12.94 3.90 -7.72
N ALA A 137 -12.00 3.10 -7.23
CA ALA A 137 -11.68 1.79 -7.83
C ALA A 137 -12.84 0.79 -7.67
N PRO A 138 -12.95 -0.22 -8.55
CA PRO A 138 -13.82 -1.37 -8.32
C PRO A 138 -13.51 -2.03 -6.96
N THR A 139 -14.52 -2.48 -6.21
CA THR A 139 -14.35 -2.96 -4.83
C THR A 139 -13.39 -4.15 -4.72
N THR A 140 -13.38 -5.04 -5.71
CA THR A 140 -12.42 -6.15 -5.80
C THR A 140 -10.97 -5.67 -5.97
N VAL A 141 -10.76 -4.62 -6.78
CA VAL A 141 -9.45 -3.99 -6.96
C VAL A 141 -9.01 -3.29 -5.68
N THR A 142 -9.93 -2.61 -4.99
CA THR A 142 -9.65 -1.97 -3.69
C THR A 142 -9.17 -2.99 -2.67
N GLY A 143 -9.84 -4.15 -2.56
CA GLY A 143 -9.43 -5.24 -1.69
C GLY A 143 -8.02 -5.74 -2.02
N TYR A 144 -7.73 -5.99 -3.30
CA TYR A 144 -6.42 -6.42 -3.77
C TYR A 144 -5.32 -5.37 -3.46
N LEU A 145 -5.58 -4.11 -3.78
CA LEU A 145 -4.66 -2.98 -3.55
C LEU A 145 -4.36 -2.79 -2.06
N SER A 146 -5.38 -2.91 -1.20
CA SER A 146 -5.24 -2.69 0.25
C SER A 146 -4.34 -3.72 0.93
N VAL A 147 -4.29 -4.93 0.40
CA VAL A 147 -3.67 -6.09 1.03
C VAL A 147 -2.34 -6.45 0.36
N VAL A 148 -2.39 -6.86 -0.92
CA VAL A 148 -1.24 -7.47 -1.59
C VAL A 148 -0.15 -6.45 -1.86
N SER A 149 -0.52 -5.30 -2.41
CA SER A 149 0.42 -4.22 -2.71
C SER A 149 1.09 -3.68 -1.44
N LYS A 150 0.31 -3.46 -0.40
CA LYS A 150 0.79 -2.94 0.88
C LYS A 150 1.68 -3.94 1.61
N GLY A 151 1.27 -5.21 1.66
CA GLY A 151 2.06 -6.27 2.28
C GLY A 151 3.42 -6.45 1.60
N ALA A 152 3.45 -6.53 0.28
CA ALA A 152 4.70 -6.63 -0.49
C ALA A 152 5.64 -5.44 -0.22
N ALA A 153 5.10 -4.21 -0.20
CA ALA A 153 5.89 -3.02 0.09
C ALA A 153 6.41 -2.98 1.53
N ALA A 154 5.61 -3.44 2.51
CA ALA A 154 6.03 -3.51 3.92
C ALA A 154 7.17 -4.50 4.14
N PHE A 155 7.08 -5.71 3.57
CA PHE A 155 8.17 -6.69 3.63
C PHE A 155 9.44 -6.20 2.95
N THR A 156 9.30 -5.56 1.78
CA THR A 156 10.44 -5.00 1.05
C THR A 156 11.11 -3.89 1.84
N LEU A 157 10.33 -2.98 2.42
CA LEU A 157 10.88 -1.90 3.26
C LEU A 157 11.63 -2.48 4.47
N CYS A 158 11.02 -3.45 5.18
CA CYS A 158 11.66 -4.13 6.29
C CYS A 158 12.99 -4.78 5.87
N ALA A 159 13.00 -5.52 4.78
CA ALA A 159 14.19 -6.18 4.27
C ALA A 159 15.31 -5.18 3.91
N ILE A 160 14.99 -4.08 3.24
CA ILE A 160 15.97 -3.07 2.84
C ILE A 160 16.49 -2.32 4.07
N LEU A 161 15.65 -1.93 5.02
CA LEU A 161 16.07 -1.25 6.24
C LEU A 161 17.01 -2.13 7.06
N MET A 162 16.69 -3.41 7.22
CA MET A 162 17.51 -4.35 8.02
C MET A 162 18.77 -4.83 7.29
N LYS A 163 18.79 -4.86 5.96
CA LYS A 163 19.96 -5.31 5.18
C LYS A 163 20.87 -4.16 4.81
N VAL A 164 20.31 -3.12 4.13
CA VAL A 164 21.11 -2.05 3.54
C VAL A 164 21.35 -0.92 4.53
N PHE A 165 20.30 -0.49 5.25
CA PHE A 165 20.36 0.67 6.15
C PHE A 165 20.65 0.31 7.61
N GLN A 166 21.07 -0.91 7.90
CA GLN A 166 21.42 -1.33 9.28
C GLN A 166 22.45 -0.39 9.94
N PRO A 167 23.51 0.08 9.24
CA PRO A 167 24.45 1.03 9.85
C PRO A 167 23.84 2.41 10.20
N MET A 168 22.64 2.68 9.69
CA MET A 168 21.90 3.95 9.89
C MET A 168 20.65 3.76 10.75
N VAL A 169 20.60 2.71 11.58
CA VAL A 169 19.42 2.33 12.38
C VAL A 169 18.88 3.48 13.23
N GLU A 170 19.74 4.30 13.83
CA GLU A 170 19.34 5.44 14.66
C GLU A 170 18.49 6.47 13.88
N TYR A 171 18.84 6.71 12.62
CA TYR A 171 18.16 7.70 11.77
C TYR A 171 16.81 7.18 11.25
N TRP A 172 16.76 5.97 10.70
CA TRP A 172 15.50 5.46 10.17
C TRP A 172 14.51 5.06 11.27
N THR A 173 14.98 4.72 12.46
CA THR A 173 14.11 4.45 13.62
C THR A 173 13.36 5.71 14.03
N VAL A 174 14.06 6.86 14.12
CA VAL A 174 13.44 8.15 14.43
C VAL A 174 12.42 8.54 13.34
N LEU A 175 12.78 8.37 12.07
CA LEU A 175 11.87 8.61 10.94
C LEU A 175 10.60 7.77 11.05
N LEU A 176 10.75 6.46 11.33
CA LEU A 176 9.61 5.56 11.49
C LEU A 176 8.73 5.95 12.67
N TYR A 177 9.27 6.32 13.83
CA TYR A 177 8.46 6.78 14.97
C TYR A 177 7.57 7.96 14.60
N ILE A 178 8.13 8.96 13.93
CA ILE A 178 7.37 10.15 13.50
C ILE A 178 6.25 9.73 12.54
N VAL A 179 6.57 8.95 11.54
CA VAL A 179 5.61 8.49 10.51
C VAL A 179 4.51 7.59 11.11
N ILE A 180 4.84 6.71 12.05
CA ILE A 180 3.89 5.84 12.74
C ILE A 180 2.89 6.66 13.54
N VAL A 181 3.37 7.56 14.39
CA VAL A 181 2.50 8.40 15.23
C VAL A 181 1.56 9.24 14.36
N LEU A 182 2.10 9.87 13.31
CA LEU A 182 1.29 10.66 12.37
C LEU A 182 0.27 9.80 11.64
N SER A 183 0.66 8.61 11.16
CA SER A 183 -0.22 7.72 10.39
C SER A 183 -1.39 7.24 11.25
N ILE A 184 -1.14 6.76 12.47
CA ILE A 184 -2.18 6.27 13.36
C ILE A 184 -3.11 7.43 13.78
N THR A 185 -2.56 8.57 14.18
CA THR A 185 -3.35 9.69 14.67
C THR A 185 -4.21 10.32 13.57
N ILE A 186 -3.59 10.71 12.46
CA ILE A 186 -4.28 11.41 11.37
C ILE A 186 -5.32 10.49 10.72
N ALA A 187 -4.98 9.23 10.45
CA ALA A 187 -5.91 8.31 9.83
C ALA A 187 -7.15 8.07 10.68
N ASN A 188 -7.01 7.86 11.98
CA ASN A 188 -8.16 7.64 12.86
C ASN A 188 -9.05 8.90 12.98
N LEU A 189 -8.46 10.09 13.06
CA LEU A 189 -9.22 11.34 13.09
C LEU A 189 -10.05 11.55 11.83
N PHE A 190 -9.47 11.25 10.65
CA PHE A 190 -10.19 11.37 9.38
C PHE A 190 -11.23 10.26 9.18
N ALA A 191 -10.97 9.04 9.68
CA ALA A 191 -11.89 7.91 9.58
C ALA A 191 -13.25 8.21 10.23
N ILE A 192 -13.26 8.85 11.40
CA ILE A 192 -14.49 9.15 12.18
C ILE A 192 -15.50 9.98 11.37
N ARG A 193 -15.06 10.79 10.41
CA ARG A 193 -15.90 11.70 9.64
C ARG A 193 -16.35 11.17 8.29
N GLN A 194 -16.00 9.93 7.96
CA GLN A 194 -16.36 9.34 6.67
C GLN A 194 -17.80 8.80 6.68
N SER A 195 -18.51 8.99 5.57
CA SER A 195 -19.84 8.42 5.31
C SER A 195 -19.81 7.31 4.25
N ASP A 196 -18.76 7.26 3.44
CA ASP A 196 -18.51 6.22 2.45
C ASP A 196 -17.66 5.11 3.07
N LEU A 197 -18.14 3.86 2.99
CA LEU A 197 -17.47 2.73 3.65
C LEU A 197 -16.10 2.40 3.04
N LYS A 198 -15.94 2.52 1.72
CA LYS A 198 -14.66 2.27 1.07
C LYS A 198 -13.63 3.34 1.45
N ARG A 199 -14.08 4.58 1.59
CA ARG A 199 -13.24 5.69 2.05
C ARG A 199 -12.87 5.54 3.52
N PHE A 200 -13.79 5.07 4.37
CA PHE A 200 -13.51 4.69 5.75
C PHE A 200 -12.46 3.59 5.82
N MET A 201 -12.58 2.54 5.01
CA MET A 201 -11.61 1.44 4.94
C MET A 201 -10.24 1.92 4.44
N ALA A 202 -10.18 2.96 3.61
CA ALA A 202 -8.92 3.57 3.21
C ALA A 202 -8.18 4.19 4.40
N PHE A 203 -8.87 4.98 5.24
CA PHE A 203 -8.27 5.55 6.44
C PHE A 203 -7.93 4.48 7.48
N SER A 204 -8.77 3.46 7.65
CA SER A 204 -8.43 2.27 8.44
C SER A 204 -7.14 1.63 7.95
N SER A 205 -7.00 1.46 6.64
CA SER A 205 -5.79 0.89 6.01
C SER A 205 -4.54 1.74 6.24
N ILE A 206 -4.64 3.08 6.29
CA ILE A 206 -3.52 3.98 6.63
C ILE A 206 -3.12 3.79 8.10
N SER A 207 -4.08 3.70 9.01
CA SER A 207 -3.81 3.39 10.42
C SER A 207 -3.12 2.04 10.60
N GLN A 208 -3.61 1.01 9.90
CA GLN A 208 -3.00 -0.32 9.90
C GLN A 208 -1.58 -0.33 9.34
N ALA A 209 -1.28 0.51 8.34
CA ALA A 209 0.09 0.71 7.87
C ALA A 209 1.02 1.21 8.98
N GLY A 210 0.53 2.13 9.81
CA GLY A 210 1.26 2.58 11.00
C GLY A 210 1.55 1.43 11.97
N TYR A 211 0.57 0.58 12.27
CA TYR A 211 0.78 -0.60 13.13
C TYR A 211 1.75 -1.62 12.52
N ILE A 212 1.70 -1.86 11.22
CA ILE A 212 2.66 -2.72 10.51
C ILE A 212 4.09 -2.20 10.70
N MET A 213 4.30 -0.89 10.63
CA MET A 213 5.62 -0.28 10.82
C MET A 213 6.14 -0.39 12.26
N LEU A 214 5.28 -0.53 13.28
CA LEU A 214 5.73 -0.82 14.65
C LEU A 214 6.54 -2.12 14.73
N ALA A 215 6.14 -3.14 13.97
CA ALA A 215 6.91 -4.38 13.90
C ALA A 215 8.31 -4.15 13.32
N VAL A 216 8.44 -3.26 12.31
CA VAL A 216 9.74 -2.97 11.67
C VAL A 216 10.71 -2.25 12.62
N VAL A 217 10.20 -1.34 13.46
CA VAL A 217 11.01 -0.57 14.42
C VAL A 217 11.77 -1.47 15.41
N GLY A 218 11.23 -2.63 15.76
CA GLY A 218 11.87 -3.56 16.69
C GLY A 218 13.23 -4.12 16.22
N ASN A 219 13.54 -4.03 14.94
CA ASN A 219 14.83 -4.38 14.31
C ASN A 219 15.46 -5.68 14.85
N SER A 220 14.70 -6.75 14.88
CA SER A 220 15.09 -8.06 15.40
C SER A 220 14.45 -9.20 14.62
N ALA A 221 14.93 -10.43 14.80
CA ALA A 221 14.29 -11.61 14.22
C ALA A 221 12.83 -11.74 14.66
N MET A 222 12.50 -11.37 15.90
CA MET A 222 11.14 -11.34 16.42
C MET A 222 10.28 -10.28 15.68
N SER A 223 10.87 -9.18 15.25
CA SER A 223 10.19 -8.15 14.45
C SER A 223 9.71 -8.68 13.11
N VAL A 224 10.52 -9.47 12.43
CA VAL A 224 10.14 -10.12 11.16
C VAL A 224 9.00 -11.12 11.38
N THR A 225 9.03 -11.87 12.46
CA THR A 225 7.95 -12.79 12.83
C THR A 225 6.67 -12.05 13.13
N ALA A 226 6.75 -10.96 13.90
CA ALA A 226 5.61 -10.11 14.22
C ALA A 226 5.01 -9.44 12.97
N LEU A 227 5.86 -8.94 12.07
CA LEU A 227 5.45 -8.39 10.79
C LEU A 227 4.69 -9.42 9.96
N THR A 228 5.24 -10.63 9.83
CA THR A 228 4.63 -11.72 9.06
C THR A 228 3.27 -12.11 9.63
N TYR A 229 3.20 -12.30 10.93
CA TYR A 229 1.96 -12.65 11.62
C TYR A 229 0.89 -11.57 11.44
N TYR A 230 1.26 -10.31 11.65
CA TYR A 230 0.34 -9.19 11.50
C TYR A 230 -0.19 -9.07 10.07
N VAL A 231 0.69 -9.14 9.07
CA VAL A 231 0.30 -9.04 7.66
C VAL A 231 -0.61 -10.20 7.27
N LEU A 232 -0.36 -11.43 7.73
CA LEU A 232 -1.24 -12.58 7.44
C LEU A 232 -2.66 -12.35 7.97
N ILE A 233 -2.80 -11.91 9.22
CA ILE A 233 -4.13 -11.62 9.80
C ILE A 233 -4.79 -10.46 9.05
N TYR A 234 -4.03 -9.41 8.76
CA TYR A 234 -4.52 -8.26 8.01
C TYR A 234 -5.05 -8.63 6.62
N VAL A 235 -4.36 -9.54 5.91
CA VAL A 235 -4.78 -10.07 4.60
C VAL A 235 -6.14 -10.73 4.71
N VAL A 236 -6.31 -11.66 5.63
CA VAL A 236 -7.56 -12.41 5.80
C VAL A 236 -8.71 -11.49 6.19
N ALA A 237 -8.50 -10.62 7.18
CA ALA A 237 -9.51 -9.70 7.68
C ALA A 237 -9.98 -8.72 6.58
N ASN A 238 -9.05 -8.06 5.89
CA ASN A 238 -9.42 -7.08 4.87
C ASN A 238 -10.08 -7.71 3.64
N LEU A 239 -9.57 -8.85 3.15
CA LEU A 239 -10.21 -9.52 2.02
C LEU A 239 -11.64 -9.94 2.37
N SER A 240 -11.87 -10.40 3.60
CA SER A 240 -13.22 -10.74 4.09
C SER A 240 -14.14 -9.52 4.11
N VAL A 241 -13.67 -8.39 4.65
CA VAL A 241 -14.45 -7.15 4.68
C VAL A 241 -14.76 -6.65 3.27
N PHE A 242 -13.78 -6.61 2.36
CA PHE A 242 -14.03 -6.18 0.98
C PHE A 242 -14.93 -7.14 0.20
N ALA A 243 -14.89 -8.45 0.49
CA ALA A 243 -15.84 -9.41 -0.09
C ALA A 243 -17.28 -9.13 0.36
N ILE A 244 -17.48 -8.81 1.64
CA ILE A 244 -18.79 -8.41 2.18
C ILE A 244 -19.26 -7.10 1.54
N ILE A 245 -18.38 -6.09 1.45
CA ILE A 245 -18.71 -4.82 0.82
C ILE A 245 -19.12 -5.02 -0.64
N ALA A 246 -18.38 -5.82 -1.40
CA ALA A 246 -18.71 -6.13 -2.79
C ALA A 246 -20.07 -6.84 -2.93
N SER A 247 -20.39 -7.77 -2.04
CA SER A 247 -21.67 -8.47 -2.02
C SER A 247 -22.85 -7.52 -1.72
N ILE A 248 -22.68 -6.62 -0.76
CA ILE A 248 -23.72 -5.64 -0.39
C ILE A 248 -23.88 -4.57 -1.47
N GLU A 249 -22.76 -4.08 -2.06
CA GLU A 249 -22.77 -3.15 -3.17
C GLU A 249 -23.59 -3.68 -4.36
N GLU A 250 -23.44 -4.97 -4.68
CA GLU A 250 -24.19 -5.60 -5.77
C GLU A 250 -25.71 -5.65 -5.49
N HIS A 251 -26.10 -5.85 -4.23
CA HIS A 251 -27.52 -5.87 -3.84
C HIS A 251 -28.14 -4.47 -3.71
N ASN A 252 -27.34 -3.45 -3.42
CA ASN A 252 -27.78 -2.08 -3.16
C ASN A 252 -27.56 -1.15 -4.35
N ASN A 253 -27.62 -1.63 -5.59
CA ASN A 253 -27.50 -0.85 -6.82
C ASN A 253 -26.19 -0.04 -6.90
N GLY A 254 -25.10 -0.56 -6.36
CA GLY A 254 -23.78 0.07 -6.41
C GLY A 254 -23.51 1.12 -5.33
N THR A 255 -24.34 1.20 -4.30
CA THR A 255 -24.17 2.14 -3.19
C THR A 255 -23.29 1.55 -2.09
N VAL A 256 -22.25 2.31 -1.67
CA VAL A 256 -21.30 1.93 -0.60
C VAL A 256 -21.37 2.89 0.60
N GLN A 257 -22.48 3.61 0.73
CA GLN A 257 -22.72 4.53 1.86
C GLN A 257 -22.98 3.71 3.14
N MET A 258 -22.44 4.19 4.28
CA MET A 258 -22.60 3.51 5.58
C MET A 258 -24.07 3.36 5.98
N ASP A 259 -24.92 4.30 5.62
CA ASP A 259 -26.35 4.24 5.89
C ASP A 259 -27.06 3.03 5.25
N SER A 260 -26.51 2.51 4.15
CA SER A 260 -27.02 1.29 3.49
C SER A 260 -26.83 0.03 4.32
N TYR A 261 -26.00 0.07 5.34
CA TYR A 261 -25.73 -1.05 6.26
C TYR A 261 -26.61 -1.02 7.50
N ASN A 262 -27.43 0.03 7.66
CA ASN A 262 -28.36 0.13 8.77
C ASN A 262 -29.37 -1.02 8.73
N GLY A 263 -29.43 -1.77 9.83
CA GLY A 263 -30.34 -2.93 9.93
C GLY A 263 -29.85 -4.18 9.21
N LEU A 264 -28.59 -4.27 8.77
CA LEU A 264 -28.01 -5.44 8.11
C LEU A 264 -28.21 -6.73 8.91
N TYR A 265 -28.20 -6.67 10.25
CA TYR A 265 -28.48 -7.80 11.12
C TYR A 265 -29.89 -8.40 10.90
N LYS A 266 -30.87 -7.55 10.57
CA LYS A 266 -32.24 -7.99 10.31
C LYS A 266 -32.40 -8.58 8.91
N THR A 267 -31.69 -8.04 7.93
CA THR A 267 -31.79 -8.47 6.52
C THR A 267 -30.86 -9.63 6.20
N ASN A 268 -29.64 -9.61 6.71
CA ASN A 268 -28.64 -10.66 6.50
C ASN A 268 -27.75 -10.85 7.74
N PRO A 269 -28.23 -11.62 8.76
CA PRO A 269 -27.52 -11.78 10.02
C PRO A 269 -26.13 -12.43 9.87
N ARG A 270 -25.92 -13.28 8.84
CA ARG A 270 -24.62 -13.93 8.59
C ARG A 270 -23.56 -12.92 8.15
N LEU A 271 -23.90 -12.04 7.19
CA LEU A 271 -22.96 -10.99 6.75
C LEU A 271 -22.71 -9.98 7.86
N ALA A 272 -23.74 -9.63 8.66
CA ALA A 272 -23.58 -8.73 9.79
C ALA A 272 -22.62 -9.31 10.83
N PHE A 273 -22.74 -10.59 11.16
CA PHE A 273 -21.84 -11.28 12.09
C PHE A 273 -20.40 -11.33 11.57
N LEU A 274 -20.20 -11.70 10.29
CA LEU A 274 -18.88 -11.75 9.68
C LEU A 274 -18.19 -10.36 9.61
N MET A 275 -18.99 -9.29 9.53
CA MET A 275 -18.47 -7.93 9.51
C MET A 275 -18.07 -7.42 10.90
N THR A 276 -18.53 -8.04 11.98
CA THR A 276 -18.16 -7.71 13.36
C THR A 276 -16.93 -8.47 13.86
N LEU A 277 -16.57 -9.57 13.23
CA LEU A 277 -15.35 -10.34 13.48
C LEU A 277 -14.15 -9.69 12.82
#